data_daa460a3b4d7a13752e939dbe64f9e54
#
_entry.id   daa460a3b4d7a13752e939dbe64f9e54
#
_cell.length_a   1.000
_cell.length_b   1.000
_cell.length_c   1.000
_cell.angle_alpha   90.00
_cell.angle_beta   90.00
_cell.angle_gamma   90.00
#
_symmetry.space_group_name_H-M   'P 1'
#
loop_
_entity.id
_entity.type
_entity.pdbx_description
1 polymer ?
#
loop_
_entity_poly.entity_id
_entity_poly.type
_entity_poly.pdbx_seq_one_letter_code
_entity_poly.pdbx_strand_id
1 'polypeptide(L)'
;MLQAYTQIGLAKPNDITVPSMSKTEEWARRWAGPEEEASLAKRLREVISPPPPVKQQIVSALYKIGAQINKLDYSLAKLQSYDKMLFEKTVNALVEGDKSKAAMYANEVAEVRKMARVIMTVRYALERVKLRLETAVIFGDVQANLAPAIVALRQVAGYIKGMIPDVFAELVEIDENLQVAMLQATTQAPIPLESTYVTEEAQRILRDASIVAEQRLKEAFPELPTFEKAQAPSKTLSEEFTK
;
A
#
# COMPACT_ATOMS: atom_id res chain seq x y z
N MET A 1 25.94 47.37 34.84
CA MET A 1 26.29 45.96 34.47
C MET A 1 27.11 45.79 33.17
N LEU A 2 27.58 46.82 32.52
CA LEU A 2 28.34 46.78 31.26
C LEU A 2 29.89 46.88 31.46
N GLN A 3 30.38 47.05 32.69
CA GLN A 3 31.80 47.19 32.97
C GLN A 3 32.52 45.91 33.43
N ALA A 4 31.78 44.80 33.58
CA ALA A 4 32.36 43.53 34.09
C ALA A 4 32.94 42.61 32.97
N TYR A 5 32.72 42.92 31.72
CA TYR A 5 33.18 42.05 30.62
C TYR A 5 34.55 42.36 30.05
N THR A 6 35.16 43.47 30.50
CA THR A 6 36.45 43.90 29.93
C THR A 6 37.70 43.26 30.61
N GLN A 7 37.50 42.56 31.73
CA GLN A 7 38.64 42.01 32.52
C GLN A 7 38.89 40.49 32.33
N ILE A 8 38.04 39.77 31.56
CA ILE A 8 38.15 38.31 31.47
C ILE A 8 38.43 37.82 30.02
N GLY A 9 38.72 38.72 29.07
CA GLY A 9 39.12 38.31 27.72
C GLY A 9 38.09 37.44 26.96
N LEU A 10 36.82 37.43 27.39
CA LEU A 10 35.75 36.69 26.70
C LEU A 10 35.08 37.61 25.64
N ALA A 11 35.09 37.15 24.40
CA ALA A 11 34.43 37.82 23.27
C ALA A 11 32.96 38.09 23.59
N LYS A 12 32.48 39.28 23.23
CA LYS A 12 31.06 39.65 23.36
C LYS A 12 30.18 38.68 22.55
N PRO A 13 28.98 38.32 23.02
CA PRO A 13 28.11 37.34 22.39
C PRO A 13 27.62 37.73 20.96
N ASN A 14 27.95 38.94 20.47
CA ASN A 14 27.60 39.41 19.12
C ASN A 14 28.76 39.36 18.10
N ASP A 15 29.95 38.88 18.47
CA ASP A 15 31.12 38.78 17.57
C ASP A 15 31.32 37.35 17.02
N ILE A 16 30.27 36.53 16.96
CA ILE A 16 30.31 35.30 16.17
C ILE A 16 30.09 35.70 14.73
N THR A 17 31.15 36.17 14.06
CA THR A 17 31.22 36.22 12.60
C THR A 17 31.10 34.79 12.08
N VAL A 18 29.93 34.38 11.65
CA VAL A 18 29.75 33.15 10.86
C VAL A 18 30.65 33.31 9.64
N PRO A 19 31.67 32.42 9.43
CA PRO A 19 32.54 32.53 8.27
C PRO A 19 31.65 32.55 7.01
N SER A 20 31.88 33.53 6.13
CA SER A 20 31.18 33.61 4.86
C SER A 20 31.49 32.33 4.08
N MET A 21 30.47 31.54 3.82
CA MET A 21 30.58 30.29 3.06
C MET A 21 31.25 30.57 1.74
N SER A 22 32.22 29.76 1.35
CA SER A 22 32.88 29.88 0.05
C SER A 22 31.85 29.65 -1.08
N LYS A 23 32.02 30.29 -2.23
CA LYS A 23 31.15 30.10 -3.40
C LYS A 23 31.03 28.62 -3.81
N THR A 24 32.04 27.80 -3.48
CA THR A 24 32.06 26.36 -3.70
C THR A 24 31.13 25.60 -2.75
N GLU A 25 30.97 26.05 -1.48
CA GLU A 25 30.03 25.45 -0.51
C GLU A 25 28.58 25.84 -0.84
N GLU A 26 28.37 27.07 -1.35
CA GLU A 26 27.05 27.51 -1.81
C GLU A 26 26.62 26.77 -3.08
N TRP A 27 27.55 26.48 -3.99
CA TRP A 27 27.33 25.70 -5.20
C TRP A 27 27.07 24.22 -4.85
N ALA A 28 27.82 23.62 -3.91
CA ALA A 28 27.62 22.24 -3.45
C ALA A 28 26.24 22.05 -2.80
N ARG A 29 25.75 23.03 -1.99
CA ARG A 29 24.39 23.01 -1.44
C ARG A 29 23.31 23.09 -2.51
N ARG A 30 23.51 23.87 -3.57
CA ARG A 30 22.55 24.00 -4.69
C ARG A 30 22.52 22.75 -5.55
N TRP A 31 23.62 21.99 -5.58
CA TRP A 31 23.74 20.74 -6.35
C TRP A 31 23.29 19.52 -5.52
N ALA A 32 23.57 19.46 -4.23
CA ALA A 32 22.98 18.51 -3.30
C ALA A 32 21.50 18.86 -3.14
N GLY A 33 20.63 18.19 -3.89
CA GLY A 33 19.19 18.45 -3.88
C GLY A 33 18.59 18.32 -2.48
N PRO A 34 17.33 18.76 -2.28
CA PRO A 34 16.64 18.75 -0.98
C PRO A 34 16.54 17.36 -0.33
N GLU A 35 16.83 16.29 -1.06
CA GLU A 35 16.83 14.92 -0.57
C GLU A 35 18.01 14.60 0.36
N GLU A 36 19.21 15.18 0.14
CA GLU A 36 20.37 14.94 1.05
C GLU A 36 20.22 15.69 2.37
N GLU A 37 19.74 16.93 2.34
CA GLU A 37 19.47 17.69 3.58
C GLU A 37 18.36 17.04 4.42
N ALA A 38 17.32 16.52 3.76
CA ALA A 38 16.26 15.77 4.42
C ALA A 38 16.78 14.47 5.05
N SER A 39 17.72 13.78 4.38
CA SER A 39 18.34 12.55 4.90
C SER A 39 19.28 12.82 6.08
N LEU A 40 20.05 13.90 6.05
CA LEU A 40 20.92 14.33 7.16
C LEU A 40 20.11 14.83 8.35
N ALA A 41 19.06 15.61 8.13
CA ALA A 41 18.14 16.04 9.17
C ALA A 41 17.41 14.86 9.83
N LYS A 42 17.01 13.84 9.04
CA LYS A 42 16.42 12.59 9.52
C LYS A 42 17.43 11.81 10.39
N ARG A 43 18.68 11.65 9.95
CA ARG A 43 19.75 10.98 10.71
C ARG A 43 20.09 11.73 12.02
N LEU A 44 20.16 13.06 11.99
CA LEU A 44 20.38 13.87 13.20
C LEU A 44 19.21 13.75 14.19
N ARG A 45 17.96 13.68 13.68
CA ARG A 45 16.79 13.50 14.52
C ARG A 45 16.73 12.10 15.15
N GLU A 46 17.16 11.07 14.43
CA GLU A 46 17.28 9.69 14.94
C GLU A 46 18.34 9.57 16.05
N VAL A 47 19.44 10.32 15.97
CA VAL A 47 20.49 10.37 17.01
C VAL A 47 20.02 11.10 18.28
N ILE A 48 19.13 12.09 18.14
CA ILE A 48 18.67 12.92 19.25
C ILE A 48 17.42 12.33 19.94
N SER A 49 16.59 11.56 19.23
CA SER A 49 15.37 10.94 19.78
C SER A 49 15.51 9.42 19.71
N PRO A 50 15.49 8.71 20.86
CA PRO A 50 15.51 7.25 20.83
C PRO A 50 14.29 6.75 20.04
N PRO A 51 14.46 5.72 19.21
CA PRO A 51 13.37 5.16 18.44
C PRO A 51 12.24 4.67 19.38
N PRO A 52 10.98 4.83 18.96
CA PRO A 52 9.85 4.44 19.80
C PRO A 52 9.88 2.94 20.12
N PRO A 53 9.30 2.49 21.25
CA PRO A 53 9.24 1.08 21.60
C PRO A 53 8.67 0.23 20.49
N VAL A 54 9.18 -0.98 20.28
CA VAL A 54 8.78 -1.94 19.22
C VAL A 54 7.25 -2.08 19.12
N LYS A 55 6.58 -2.24 20.26
CA LYS A 55 5.12 -2.33 20.31
C LYS A 55 4.43 -1.12 19.70
N GLN A 56 4.93 0.08 19.96
CA GLN A 56 4.37 1.32 19.41
C GLN A 56 4.58 1.44 17.90
N GLN A 57 5.72 0.96 17.39
CA GLN A 57 5.99 0.91 15.95
C GLN A 57 5.03 -0.05 15.24
N ILE A 58 4.78 -1.23 15.81
CA ILE A 58 3.83 -2.19 15.25
C ILE A 58 2.40 -1.62 15.27
N VAL A 59 1.98 -0.96 16.36
CA VAL A 59 0.66 -0.33 16.44
C VAL A 59 0.52 0.79 15.40
N SER A 60 1.56 1.58 15.18
CA SER A 60 1.57 2.59 14.11
C SER A 60 1.43 1.96 12.72
N ALA A 61 2.14 0.86 12.46
CA ALA A 61 2.03 0.11 11.22
C ALA A 61 0.61 -0.46 11.01
N LEU A 62 -0.01 -1.01 12.06
CA LEU A 62 -1.40 -1.51 12.04
C LEU A 62 -2.39 -0.41 11.63
N TYR A 63 -2.24 0.79 12.19
CA TYR A 63 -3.07 1.95 11.83
C TYR A 63 -2.88 2.34 10.36
N LYS A 64 -1.63 2.45 9.90
CA LYS A 64 -1.30 2.79 8.51
C LYS A 64 -1.82 1.74 7.53
N ILE A 65 -1.65 0.44 7.82
CA ILE A 65 -2.20 -0.65 6.99
C ILE A 65 -3.73 -0.55 6.91
N GLY A 66 -4.41 -0.29 8.03
CA GLY A 66 -5.86 -0.07 8.02
C GLY A 66 -6.28 1.07 7.10
N ALA A 67 -5.53 2.18 7.10
CA ALA A 67 -5.79 3.30 6.20
C ALA A 67 -5.59 2.91 4.71
N GLN A 68 -4.58 2.09 4.39
CA GLN A 68 -4.39 1.61 3.02
C GLN A 68 -5.50 0.64 2.58
N ILE A 69 -5.97 -0.25 3.46
CA ILE A 69 -7.14 -1.10 3.18
C ILE A 69 -8.35 -0.25 2.80
N ASN A 70 -8.64 0.82 3.55
CA ASN A 70 -9.76 1.72 3.23
C ASN A 70 -9.59 2.42 1.87
N LYS A 71 -8.35 2.83 1.50
CA LYS A 71 -8.07 3.40 0.17
C LYS A 71 -8.29 2.39 -0.96
N LEU A 72 -7.93 1.13 -0.73
CA LEU A 72 -8.17 0.05 -1.68
C LEU A 72 -9.66 -0.26 -1.83
N ASP A 73 -10.43 -0.27 -0.73
CA ASP A 73 -11.89 -0.44 -0.76
C ASP A 73 -12.57 0.68 -1.56
N TYR A 74 -12.14 1.93 -1.38
CA TYR A 74 -12.63 3.04 -2.18
C TYR A 74 -12.31 2.89 -3.68
N SER A 75 -11.11 2.41 -4.01
CA SER A 75 -10.70 2.15 -5.38
C SER A 75 -11.52 1.01 -6.00
N LEU A 76 -11.80 -0.06 -5.24
CA LEU A 76 -12.65 -1.16 -5.66
C LEU A 76 -14.08 -0.69 -5.95
N ALA A 77 -14.66 0.15 -5.08
CA ALA A 77 -15.99 0.70 -5.29
C ALA A 77 -16.08 1.53 -6.60
N LYS A 78 -15.03 2.30 -6.92
CA LYS A 78 -14.94 3.00 -8.21
C LYS A 78 -14.89 2.05 -9.39
N LEU A 79 -14.06 0.99 -9.32
CA LEU A 79 -13.96 0.00 -10.39
C LEU A 79 -15.29 -0.75 -10.59
N GLN A 80 -16.01 -1.09 -9.52
CA GLN A 80 -17.34 -1.71 -9.60
C GLN A 80 -18.35 -0.81 -10.30
N SER A 81 -18.37 0.48 -9.96
CA SER A 81 -19.26 1.45 -10.62
C SER A 81 -18.92 1.59 -12.10
N TYR A 82 -17.64 1.58 -12.45
CA TYR A 82 -17.17 1.68 -13.83
C TYR A 82 -17.46 0.39 -14.61
N ASP A 83 -17.25 -0.79 -14.01
CA ASP A 83 -17.63 -2.09 -14.58
C ASP A 83 -19.13 -2.13 -14.94
N LYS A 84 -19.99 -1.73 -14.00
CA LYS A 84 -21.43 -1.69 -14.21
C LYS A 84 -21.81 -0.82 -15.41
N MET A 85 -21.23 0.38 -15.51
CA MET A 85 -21.48 1.29 -16.65
C MET A 85 -21.04 0.66 -17.98
N LEU A 86 -19.87 0.03 -18.03
CA LEU A 86 -19.34 -0.64 -19.23
C LEU A 86 -20.16 -1.87 -19.58
N PHE A 87 -20.59 -2.64 -18.57
CA PHE A 87 -21.47 -3.79 -18.74
C PHE A 87 -22.79 -3.38 -19.40
N GLU A 88 -23.45 -2.33 -18.89
CA GLU A 88 -24.68 -1.79 -19.47
C GLU A 88 -24.47 -1.32 -20.92
N LYS A 89 -23.34 -0.66 -21.22
CA LYS A 89 -22.98 -0.28 -22.60
C LYS A 89 -22.77 -1.50 -23.50
N THR A 90 -22.19 -2.58 -22.98
CA THR A 90 -22.00 -3.84 -23.72
C THR A 90 -23.34 -4.45 -24.06
N VAL A 91 -24.27 -4.54 -23.11
CA VAL A 91 -25.64 -5.06 -23.32
C VAL A 91 -26.39 -4.24 -24.35
N ASN A 92 -26.35 -2.91 -24.24
CA ASN A 92 -27.05 -2.02 -25.18
C ASN A 92 -26.52 -2.18 -26.61
N ALA A 93 -25.17 -2.24 -26.78
CA ALA A 93 -24.56 -2.48 -28.09
C ALA A 93 -24.96 -3.85 -28.68
N LEU A 94 -25.13 -4.89 -27.85
CA LEU A 94 -25.61 -6.20 -28.26
C LEU A 94 -27.08 -6.13 -28.73
N VAL A 95 -27.92 -5.41 -28.01
CA VAL A 95 -29.32 -5.19 -28.36
C VAL A 95 -29.46 -4.40 -29.68
N GLU A 96 -28.60 -3.40 -29.89
CA GLU A 96 -28.52 -2.63 -31.15
C GLU A 96 -27.94 -3.44 -32.33
N GLY A 97 -27.40 -4.64 -32.07
CA GLY A 97 -26.74 -5.50 -33.08
C GLY A 97 -25.34 -5.05 -33.47
N ASP A 98 -24.78 -4.05 -32.81
CA ASP A 98 -23.40 -3.55 -33.03
C ASP A 98 -22.39 -4.42 -32.31
N LYS A 99 -22.01 -5.53 -32.95
CA LYS A 99 -21.04 -6.49 -32.40
C LYS A 99 -19.65 -5.89 -32.16
N SER A 100 -19.24 -4.93 -33.01
CA SER A 100 -17.93 -4.29 -32.89
C SER A 100 -17.83 -3.43 -31.62
N LYS A 101 -18.85 -2.61 -31.40
CA LYS A 101 -18.96 -1.75 -30.21
C LYS A 101 -19.15 -2.57 -28.94
N ALA A 102 -19.93 -3.66 -29.00
CA ALA A 102 -20.07 -4.59 -27.86
C ALA A 102 -18.74 -5.25 -27.49
N ALA A 103 -17.98 -5.72 -28.47
CA ALA A 103 -16.66 -6.33 -28.24
C ALA A 103 -15.67 -5.32 -27.63
N MET A 104 -15.68 -4.07 -28.09
CA MET A 104 -14.86 -2.99 -27.52
C MET A 104 -15.17 -2.79 -26.03
N TYR A 105 -16.44 -2.63 -25.65
CA TYR A 105 -16.81 -2.46 -24.25
C TYR A 105 -16.54 -3.71 -23.41
N ALA A 106 -16.73 -4.90 -23.94
CA ALA A 106 -16.44 -6.15 -23.25
C ALA A 106 -14.93 -6.30 -22.93
N ASN A 107 -14.04 -5.85 -23.82
CA ASN A 107 -12.61 -5.81 -23.57
C ASN A 107 -12.27 -4.84 -22.43
N GLU A 108 -12.89 -3.66 -22.39
CA GLU A 108 -12.71 -2.71 -21.28
C GLU A 108 -13.21 -3.28 -19.94
N VAL A 109 -14.34 -3.99 -19.94
CA VAL A 109 -14.83 -4.72 -18.75
C VAL A 109 -13.78 -5.72 -18.27
N ALA A 110 -13.15 -6.49 -19.17
CA ALA A 110 -12.13 -7.47 -18.82
C ALA A 110 -10.91 -6.81 -18.16
N GLU A 111 -10.44 -5.66 -18.68
CA GLU A 111 -9.32 -4.92 -18.07
C GLU A 111 -9.67 -4.34 -16.70
N VAL A 112 -10.87 -3.78 -16.53
CA VAL A 112 -11.35 -3.28 -15.24
C VAL A 112 -11.38 -4.40 -14.20
N ARG A 113 -11.88 -5.58 -14.55
CA ARG A 113 -11.95 -6.77 -13.68
C ARG A 113 -10.57 -7.33 -13.34
N LYS A 114 -9.62 -7.25 -14.26
CA LYS A 114 -8.23 -7.61 -14.00
C LYS A 114 -7.59 -6.68 -12.96
N MET A 115 -7.82 -5.36 -13.07
CA MET A 115 -7.38 -4.40 -12.06
C MET A 115 -8.05 -4.67 -10.71
N ALA A 116 -9.36 -4.88 -10.69
CA ALA A 116 -10.11 -5.18 -9.47
C ALA A 116 -9.58 -6.44 -8.76
N ARG A 117 -9.24 -7.50 -9.52
CA ARG A 117 -8.64 -8.73 -8.99
C ARG A 117 -7.34 -8.43 -8.24
N VAL A 118 -6.42 -7.66 -8.83
CA VAL A 118 -5.15 -7.31 -8.20
C VAL A 118 -5.38 -6.53 -6.91
N ILE A 119 -6.25 -5.50 -6.96
CA ILE A 119 -6.55 -4.67 -5.78
C ILE A 119 -7.21 -5.51 -4.67
N MET A 120 -8.14 -6.42 -5.00
CA MET A 120 -8.73 -7.34 -4.02
C MET A 120 -7.68 -8.25 -3.39
N THR A 121 -6.77 -8.82 -4.19
CA THR A 121 -5.68 -9.65 -3.68
C THR A 121 -4.81 -8.88 -2.71
N VAL A 122 -4.39 -7.67 -3.07
CA VAL A 122 -3.60 -6.78 -2.20
C VAL A 122 -4.35 -6.47 -0.91
N ARG A 123 -5.62 -6.12 -0.99
CA ARG A 123 -6.48 -5.81 0.16
C ARG A 123 -6.55 -6.98 1.16
N TYR A 124 -6.85 -8.18 0.68
CA TYR A 124 -6.95 -9.36 1.55
C TYR A 124 -5.58 -9.80 2.11
N ALA A 125 -4.50 -9.62 1.34
CA ALA A 125 -3.15 -9.86 1.84
C ALA A 125 -2.79 -8.88 2.95
N LEU A 126 -3.15 -7.59 2.84
CA LEU A 126 -2.96 -6.60 3.90
C LEU A 126 -3.78 -6.92 5.16
N GLU A 127 -5.01 -7.44 5.03
CA GLU A 127 -5.78 -7.94 6.18
C GLU A 127 -5.06 -9.09 6.90
N ARG A 128 -4.50 -10.04 6.16
CA ARG A 128 -3.71 -11.14 6.73
C ARG A 128 -2.44 -10.64 7.42
N VAL A 129 -1.71 -9.70 6.79
CA VAL A 129 -0.54 -9.05 7.40
C VAL A 129 -0.95 -8.35 8.70
N LYS A 130 -2.05 -7.59 8.68
CA LYS A 130 -2.59 -6.91 9.86
C LYS A 130 -2.85 -7.89 11.01
N LEU A 131 -3.53 -9.02 10.76
CA LEU A 131 -3.80 -10.06 11.76
C LEU A 131 -2.50 -10.65 12.34
N ARG A 132 -1.47 -10.86 11.54
CA ARG A 132 -0.14 -11.33 12.01
C ARG A 132 0.51 -10.31 12.94
N LEU A 133 0.45 -9.02 12.59
CA LEU A 133 0.99 -7.95 13.43
C LEU A 133 0.20 -7.81 14.75
N GLU A 134 -1.11 -7.94 14.72
CA GLU A 134 -1.96 -7.97 15.93
C GLU A 134 -1.56 -9.14 16.85
N THR A 135 -1.34 -10.33 16.28
CA THR A 135 -0.86 -11.50 17.01
C THR A 135 0.50 -11.23 17.66
N ALA A 136 1.44 -10.59 16.97
CA ALA A 136 2.74 -10.19 17.52
C ALA A 136 2.60 -9.25 18.74
N VAL A 137 1.66 -8.30 18.67
CA VAL A 137 1.40 -7.34 19.77
C VAL A 137 0.79 -8.04 20.99
N ILE A 138 -0.11 -9.01 20.79
CA ILE A 138 -0.84 -9.68 21.86
C ILE A 138 0.01 -10.74 22.57
N PHE A 139 0.68 -11.60 21.80
CA PHE A 139 1.40 -12.76 22.33
C PHE A 139 2.90 -12.54 22.56
N GLY A 140 3.46 -11.43 22.05
CA GLY A 140 4.86 -11.05 22.28
C GLY A 140 5.87 -11.81 21.42
N ASP A 141 5.45 -12.75 20.57
CA ASP A 141 6.33 -13.44 19.64
C ASP A 141 6.55 -12.58 18.37
N VAL A 142 7.34 -11.53 18.57
CA VAL A 142 7.54 -10.49 17.55
C VAL A 142 8.26 -11.05 16.33
N GLN A 143 9.32 -11.85 16.51
CA GLN A 143 10.14 -12.33 15.38
C GLN A 143 9.40 -13.28 14.46
N ALA A 144 8.72 -14.30 15.02
CA ALA A 144 8.04 -15.31 14.24
C ALA A 144 6.86 -14.75 13.42
N ASN A 145 6.23 -13.68 13.90
CA ASN A 145 5.09 -13.06 13.22
C ASN A 145 5.50 -11.89 12.32
N LEU A 146 6.53 -11.12 12.71
CA LEU A 146 6.94 -9.92 11.97
C LEU A 146 7.68 -10.27 10.66
N ALA A 147 8.58 -11.25 10.68
CA ALA A 147 9.38 -11.60 9.51
C ALA A 147 8.51 -12.03 8.30
N PRO A 148 7.55 -12.98 8.41
CA PRO A 148 6.67 -13.31 7.30
C PRO A 148 5.75 -12.14 6.87
N ALA A 149 5.32 -11.29 7.83
CA ALA A 149 4.48 -10.14 7.54
C ALA A 149 5.23 -9.09 6.69
N ILE A 150 6.50 -8.81 7.01
CA ILE A 150 7.38 -7.91 6.25
C ILE A 150 7.56 -8.43 4.82
N VAL A 151 7.90 -9.71 4.65
CA VAL A 151 8.10 -10.30 3.31
C VAL A 151 6.80 -10.27 2.49
N ALA A 152 5.66 -10.62 3.09
CA ALA A 152 4.36 -10.54 2.43
C ALA A 152 4.02 -9.09 2.03
N LEU A 153 4.23 -8.12 2.93
CA LEU A 153 3.98 -6.70 2.67
C LEU A 153 4.78 -6.19 1.47
N ARG A 154 6.06 -6.55 1.38
CA ARG A 154 6.95 -6.18 0.27
C ARG A 154 6.48 -6.75 -1.06
N GLN A 155 6.05 -8.02 -1.08
CA GLN A 155 5.51 -8.66 -2.28
C GLN A 155 4.20 -8.00 -2.72
N VAL A 156 3.31 -7.70 -1.77
CA VAL A 156 2.05 -7.00 -2.00
C VAL A 156 2.27 -5.60 -2.57
N ALA A 157 3.23 -4.84 -2.01
CA ALA A 157 3.61 -3.54 -2.54
C ALA A 157 4.05 -3.63 -4.01
N GLY A 158 4.79 -4.69 -4.37
CA GLY A 158 5.18 -4.95 -5.76
C GLY A 158 4.00 -5.08 -6.73
N TYR A 159 2.90 -5.70 -6.32
CA TYR A 159 1.71 -5.86 -7.18
C TYR A 159 0.97 -4.55 -7.47
N ILE A 160 1.01 -3.57 -6.53
CA ILE A 160 0.26 -2.32 -6.65
C ILE A 160 1.09 -1.16 -7.21
N LYS A 161 2.42 -1.33 -7.36
CA LYS A 161 3.38 -0.28 -7.72
C LYS A 161 2.98 0.56 -8.94
N GLY A 162 2.44 -0.07 -10.00
CA GLY A 162 2.04 0.63 -11.23
C GLY A 162 0.59 1.09 -11.26
N MET A 163 -0.22 0.74 -10.25
CA MET A 163 -1.68 0.97 -10.25
C MET A 163 -2.09 2.09 -9.30
N ILE A 164 -1.58 2.10 -8.07
CA ILE A 164 -1.90 3.10 -7.04
C ILE A 164 -0.60 3.54 -6.37
N PRO A 165 0.13 4.51 -6.95
CA PRO A 165 1.45 4.93 -6.46
C PRO A 165 1.46 5.39 -5.01
N ASP A 166 0.41 6.09 -4.56
CA ASP A 166 0.30 6.58 -3.18
C ASP A 166 0.22 5.43 -2.17
N VAL A 167 -0.54 4.36 -2.49
CA VAL A 167 -0.60 3.17 -1.64
C VAL A 167 0.75 2.46 -1.63
N PHE A 168 1.40 2.33 -2.79
CA PHE A 168 2.74 1.74 -2.89
C PHE A 168 3.76 2.45 -2.00
N ALA A 169 3.84 3.78 -2.07
CA ALA A 169 4.78 4.56 -1.26
C ALA A 169 4.57 4.35 0.24
N GLU A 170 3.32 4.37 0.70
CA GLU A 170 2.98 4.11 2.10
C GLU A 170 3.33 2.68 2.55
N LEU A 171 3.11 1.67 1.68
CA LEU A 171 3.47 0.29 2.01
C LEU A 171 5.00 0.11 2.13
N VAL A 172 5.78 0.82 1.32
CA VAL A 172 7.25 0.84 1.44
C VAL A 172 7.68 1.47 2.76
N GLU A 173 7.09 2.60 3.16
CA GLU A 173 7.38 3.23 4.45
C GLU A 173 7.01 2.32 5.63
N ILE A 174 5.88 1.62 5.55
CA ILE A 174 5.48 0.64 6.57
C ILE A 174 6.49 -0.51 6.64
N ASP A 175 6.94 -1.04 5.50
CA ASP A 175 7.97 -2.10 5.42
C ASP A 175 9.26 -1.67 6.13
N GLU A 176 9.77 -0.48 5.84
CA GLU A 176 10.97 0.08 6.47
C GLU A 176 10.81 0.21 8.00
N ASN A 177 9.68 0.74 8.46
CA ASN A 177 9.42 0.91 9.88
C ASN A 177 9.32 -0.44 10.62
N LEU A 178 8.69 -1.45 9.99
CA LEU A 178 8.61 -2.80 10.57
C LEU A 178 9.98 -3.51 10.60
N GLN A 179 10.86 -3.27 9.63
CA GLN A 179 12.23 -3.78 9.65
C GLN A 179 13.01 -3.18 10.82
N VAL A 180 12.88 -1.87 11.06
CA VAL A 180 13.51 -1.22 12.24
C VAL A 180 12.95 -1.83 13.53
N ALA A 181 11.64 -2.03 13.63
CA ALA A 181 11.02 -2.67 14.79
C ALA A 181 11.54 -4.11 15.00
N MET A 182 11.74 -4.87 13.94
CA MET A 182 12.27 -6.23 14.00
C MET A 182 13.73 -6.24 14.50
N LEU A 183 14.57 -5.33 14.02
CA LEU A 183 15.95 -5.20 14.49
C LEU A 183 16.04 -4.86 15.98
N GLN A 184 15.15 -4.00 16.48
CA GLN A 184 15.09 -3.63 17.89
C GLN A 184 14.56 -4.75 18.79
N ALA A 185 13.61 -5.56 18.28
CA ALA A 185 13.04 -6.68 19.03
C ALA A 185 14.01 -7.84 19.23
N THR A 186 15.13 -7.83 18.50
CA THR A 186 16.06 -8.97 18.46
C THR A 186 17.14 -8.82 19.51
N THR A 187 16.99 -9.57 20.62
CA THR A 187 18.07 -9.80 21.61
C THR A 187 18.93 -11.02 21.28
N GLN A 188 18.48 -11.87 20.37
CA GLN A 188 19.15 -13.05 19.81
C GLN A 188 19.40 -12.84 18.31
N ALA A 189 20.07 -13.79 17.64
CA ALA A 189 20.31 -13.69 16.19
C ALA A 189 18.98 -13.51 15.41
N PRO A 190 18.89 -12.50 14.55
CA PRO A 190 17.65 -12.24 13.78
C PRO A 190 17.33 -13.41 12.85
N ILE A 191 16.05 -13.74 12.71
CA ILE A 191 15.60 -14.71 11.71
C ILE A 191 15.82 -14.05 10.33
N PRO A 192 16.62 -14.65 9.42
CA PRO A 192 16.80 -14.10 8.11
C PRO A 192 15.48 -14.02 7.34
N LEU A 193 15.19 -12.87 6.72
CA LEU A 193 13.96 -12.68 5.91
C LEU A 193 13.92 -13.61 4.71
N GLU A 194 15.06 -14.05 4.23
CA GLU A 194 15.23 -15.00 3.11
C GLU A 194 15.12 -16.48 3.55
N SER A 195 14.87 -16.75 4.84
CA SER A 195 14.72 -18.13 5.30
C SER A 195 13.53 -18.82 4.62
N THR A 196 13.66 -20.11 4.32
CA THR A 196 12.61 -20.89 3.64
C THR A 196 11.28 -20.80 4.38
N TYR A 197 11.30 -20.91 5.71
CA TYR A 197 10.10 -20.79 6.55
C TYR A 197 9.39 -19.43 6.36
N VAL A 198 10.13 -18.32 6.42
CA VAL A 198 9.57 -16.96 6.28
C VAL A 198 8.98 -16.78 4.89
N THR A 199 9.68 -17.26 3.87
CA THR A 199 9.22 -17.17 2.48
C THR A 199 7.96 -18.01 2.23
N GLU A 200 7.90 -19.24 2.75
CA GLU A 200 6.73 -20.11 2.62
C GLU A 200 5.49 -19.53 3.31
N GLU A 201 5.64 -18.99 4.53
CA GLU A 201 4.55 -18.34 5.25
C GLU A 201 4.06 -17.07 4.54
N ALA A 202 4.97 -16.25 3.99
CA ALA A 202 4.61 -15.09 3.19
C ALA A 202 3.83 -15.50 1.92
N GLN A 203 4.29 -16.53 1.21
CA GLN A 203 3.58 -17.06 0.05
C GLN A 203 2.22 -17.64 0.41
N ARG A 204 2.08 -18.25 1.60
CA ARG A 204 0.79 -18.72 2.09
C ARG A 204 -0.20 -17.57 2.29
N ILE A 205 0.25 -16.45 2.88
CA ILE A 205 -0.56 -15.24 3.02
C ILE A 205 -1.11 -14.79 1.66
N LEU A 206 -0.26 -14.76 0.63
CA LEU A 206 -0.65 -14.32 -0.71
C LEU A 206 -1.57 -15.32 -1.43
N ARG A 207 -1.30 -16.62 -1.31
CA ARG A 207 -2.19 -17.66 -1.88
C ARG A 207 -3.58 -17.59 -1.29
N ASP A 208 -3.70 -17.53 0.04
CA ASP A 208 -4.97 -17.43 0.73
C ASP A 208 -5.73 -16.16 0.33
N ALA A 209 -5.02 -15.04 0.21
CA ALA A 209 -5.58 -13.77 -0.23
C ALA A 209 -6.10 -13.84 -1.67
N SER A 210 -5.37 -14.49 -2.58
CA SER A 210 -5.78 -14.63 -3.97
C SER A 210 -7.01 -15.52 -4.13
N ILE A 211 -7.12 -16.59 -3.34
CA ILE A 211 -8.31 -17.47 -3.35
C ILE A 211 -9.56 -16.69 -2.91
N VAL A 212 -9.45 -15.93 -1.81
CA VAL A 212 -10.57 -15.10 -1.34
C VAL A 212 -10.92 -14.01 -2.36
N ALA A 213 -9.91 -13.37 -2.96
CA ALA A 213 -10.13 -12.35 -3.98
C ALA A 213 -10.86 -12.89 -5.21
N GLU A 214 -10.50 -14.10 -5.68
CA GLU A 214 -11.18 -14.77 -6.80
C GLU A 214 -12.66 -15.07 -6.49
N GLN A 215 -12.94 -15.54 -5.28
CA GLN A 215 -14.30 -15.81 -4.85
C GLN A 215 -15.12 -14.51 -4.81
N ARG A 216 -14.59 -13.48 -4.18
CA ARG A 216 -15.26 -12.18 -4.06
C ARG A 216 -15.41 -11.47 -5.40
N LEU A 217 -14.47 -11.66 -6.32
CA LEU A 217 -14.57 -11.12 -7.67
C LEU A 217 -15.79 -11.70 -8.41
N LYS A 218 -16.02 -13.01 -8.30
CA LYS A 218 -17.18 -13.67 -8.92
C LYS A 218 -18.52 -13.18 -8.32
N GLU A 219 -18.53 -12.91 -7.01
CA GLU A 219 -19.70 -12.36 -6.32
C GLU A 219 -19.98 -10.90 -6.71
N ALA A 220 -18.94 -10.09 -6.87
CA ALA A 220 -19.02 -8.66 -7.10
C ALA A 220 -19.24 -8.26 -8.57
N PHE A 221 -18.86 -9.15 -9.51
CA PHE A 221 -18.88 -8.85 -10.94
C PHE A 221 -19.68 -9.93 -11.70
N PRO A 222 -20.86 -9.61 -12.25
CA PRO A 222 -21.67 -10.57 -12.98
C PRO A 222 -21.00 -11.02 -14.28
N GLU A 223 -21.28 -12.24 -14.71
CA GLU A 223 -20.75 -12.76 -15.98
C GLU A 223 -21.22 -11.91 -17.17
N LEU A 224 -20.31 -11.67 -18.12
CA LEU A 224 -20.65 -10.98 -19.37
C LEU A 224 -21.64 -11.82 -20.17
N PRO A 225 -22.67 -11.19 -20.80
CA PRO A 225 -23.56 -11.88 -21.68
C PRO A 225 -22.79 -12.38 -22.92
N THR A 226 -22.92 -13.67 -23.24
CA THR A 226 -22.45 -14.21 -24.51
C THR A 226 -23.36 -13.81 -25.65
N PHE A 227 -22.84 -13.61 -26.86
CA PHE A 227 -23.60 -13.24 -28.06
C PHE A 227 -24.78 -14.18 -28.32
N GLU A 228 -24.72 -15.45 -27.91
CA GLU A 228 -25.81 -16.44 -28.05
C GLU A 228 -26.95 -16.21 -27.03
N LYS A 229 -26.65 -15.78 -25.79
CA LYS A 229 -27.65 -15.51 -24.75
C LYS A 229 -28.43 -14.21 -25.00
N ALA A 230 -27.87 -13.25 -25.74
CA ALA A 230 -28.52 -11.99 -26.05
C ALA A 230 -29.64 -12.15 -27.17
N GLN A 231 -29.63 -13.25 -27.91
CA GLN A 231 -30.61 -13.55 -28.94
C GLN A 231 -31.78 -14.42 -28.46
N ALA A 232 -31.72 -14.94 -27.22
CA ALA A 232 -32.87 -15.67 -26.67
C ALA A 232 -33.95 -14.67 -26.26
N PRO A 233 -35.12 -14.61 -26.93
CA PRO A 233 -36.24 -13.78 -26.49
C PRO A 233 -36.65 -14.23 -25.10
N SER A 234 -36.79 -13.28 -24.16
CA SER A 234 -37.38 -13.49 -22.85
C SER A 234 -38.82 -13.98 -23.01
N LYS A 235 -39.01 -15.29 -23.22
CA LYS A 235 -40.28 -15.95 -23.09
C LYS A 235 -40.58 -16.08 -21.60
N THR A 236 -41.17 -15.08 -21.03
CA THR A 236 -42.01 -15.18 -19.81
C THR A 236 -42.56 -13.79 -19.50
N LEU A 237 -43.72 -13.46 -20.06
CA LEU A 237 -44.72 -12.52 -19.51
C LEU A 237 -45.90 -12.35 -20.48
N SER A 238 -46.47 -13.44 -21.00
CA SER A 238 -47.70 -13.32 -21.76
C SER A 238 -48.67 -14.52 -21.66
N GLU A 239 -48.62 -15.30 -20.57
CA GLU A 239 -49.58 -16.39 -20.37
C GLU A 239 -50.40 -16.33 -19.05
N GLU A 240 -50.51 -15.19 -18.38
CA GLU A 240 -51.37 -15.07 -17.18
C GLU A 240 -52.50 -14.03 -17.30
N PHE A 241 -52.91 -13.60 -18.50
CA PHE A 241 -54.10 -12.74 -18.66
C PHE A 241 -55.10 -13.29 -19.69
N THR A 242 -55.44 -14.59 -19.59
CA THR A 242 -56.63 -15.13 -20.22
C THR A 242 -57.13 -16.36 -19.44
N LYS A 243 -57.82 -16.10 -18.32
CA LYS A 243 -58.91 -16.89 -17.81
C LYS A 243 -59.75 -16.07 -16.85
#